data_46b365e309b184025340bcd0c6481ee6
#
_entry.id   46b365e309b184025340bcd0c6481ee6
#
_cell.length_a   1.000
_cell.length_b   1.000
_cell.length_c   1.000
_cell.angle_alpha   90.00
_cell.angle_beta   90.00
_cell.angle_gamma   90.00
#
_symmetry.space_group_name_H-M   'P 1'
#
loop_
_entity.id
_entity.type
_entity.pdbx_description
1 polymer ?
#
loop_
_entity_poly.entity_id
_entity_poly.type
_entity_poly.pdbx_seq_one_letter_code
_entity_poly.pdbx_strand_id
1 'polypeptide(L)'
;MLKVAFPVNAYADEAYHEIQFGYVKRPTHRSYQTDRDRYEVCNHRYTALTDGAVGGAVLNDGKYGVNVVENEIRLTLLKAAMMPDQNADRGIQRFTYAFYPFDGAFKDSDVPMRAMEMNHALMGGPTIFDAEPIFLPDAKNVIVETIKPADVQENALVIRAYEALGKQTECAFSVHPKVKTVEETDMLEEDGHMVDANRVHFGPFEIKTFILQL
;
A
#
# COMPACT_ATOMS: atom_id res chain seq x y z
N MET A 1 -2.61 20.58 -17.94
CA MET A 1 -2.63 19.58 -16.85
C MET A 1 -4.02 19.53 -16.26
N LEU A 2 -4.55 18.32 -16.05
CA LEU A 2 -5.85 18.08 -15.42
C LEU A 2 -5.61 17.45 -14.05
N LYS A 3 -6.29 17.99 -13.02
CA LYS A 3 -6.25 17.46 -11.65
C LYS A 3 -7.67 17.32 -11.13
N VAL A 4 -7.84 16.40 -10.18
CA VAL A 4 -8.99 16.37 -9.29
C VAL A 4 -8.55 16.81 -7.91
N ALA A 5 -9.36 17.60 -7.22
CA ALA A 5 -9.08 18.16 -5.91
C ALA A 5 -10.10 17.68 -4.88
N PHE A 6 -9.60 17.29 -3.72
CA PHE A 6 -10.41 16.82 -2.60
C PHE A 6 -10.07 17.66 -1.36
N PRO A 7 -10.93 18.59 -0.96
CA PRO A 7 -10.80 19.26 0.33
C PRO A 7 -11.11 18.26 1.45
N VAL A 8 -10.21 18.18 2.43
CA VAL A 8 -10.34 17.34 3.62
C VAL A 8 -10.53 18.26 4.82
N ASN A 9 -11.53 18.02 5.63
CA ASN A 9 -11.75 18.83 6.84
C ASN A 9 -10.77 18.42 7.97
N ALA A 10 -9.49 18.40 7.65
CA ALA A 10 -8.38 18.11 8.55
C ALA A 10 -7.21 19.04 8.21
N TYR A 11 -6.59 19.61 9.23
CA TYR A 11 -5.47 20.53 9.07
C TYR A 11 -4.24 19.93 9.73
N ALA A 12 -3.24 19.64 8.90
CA ALA A 12 -1.98 19.08 9.35
C ALA A 12 -0.80 19.65 8.56
N ASP A 13 0.34 19.76 9.20
CA ASP A 13 1.56 20.27 8.59
C ASP A 13 2.20 19.30 7.60
N GLU A 14 1.83 18.02 7.66
CA GLU A 14 2.36 16.94 6.82
C GLU A 14 1.25 16.03 6.29
N ALA A 15 1.40 15.60 5.05
CA ALA A 15 0.59 14.56 4.42
C ALA A 15 1.40 13.27 4.23
N TYR A 16 0.71 12.13 4.21
CA TYR A 16 1.28 10.80 4.03
C TYR A 16 1.15 10.39 2.57
N HIS A 17 2.26 10.04 1.94
CA HIS A 17 2.31 9.60 0.55
C HIS A 17 2.88 8.19 0.50
N GLU A 18 2.17 7.26 -0.10
CA GLU A 18 2.68 5.90 -0.25
C GLU A 18 3.94 5.87 -1.13
N ILE A 19 4.89 5.09 -0.68
CA ILE A 19 6.06 4.64 -1.43
C ILE A 19 6.12 3.11 -1.35
N GLN A 20 7.13 2.48 -1.93
CA GLN A 20 7.34 1.04 -1.83
C GLN A 20 7.45 0.62 -0.36
N PHE A 21 6.62 -0.35 0.04
CA PHE A 21 6.60 -0.96 1.38
C PHE A 21 6.43 0.02 2.55
N GLY A 22 5.72 1.14 2.32
CA GLY A 22 5.49 2.09 3.37
C GLY A 22 5.04 3.46 2.86
N TYR A 23 5.40 4.50 3.59
CA TYR A 23 5.04 5.88 3.23
C TYR A 23 6.14 6.87 3.59
N VAL A 24 6.06 8.04 2.98
CA VAL A 24 6.85 9.21 3.33
C VAL A 24 5.91 10.36 3.69
N LYS A 25 6.32 11.16 4.66
CA LYS A 25 5.63 12.40 5.00
C LYS A 25 6.20 13.57 4.23
N ARG A 26 5.34 14.48 3.79
CA ARG A 26 5.74 15.71 3.11
C ARG A 26 4.90 16.88 3.59
N PRO A 27 5.48 18.12 3.68
CA PRO A 27 4.78 19.29 4.16
C PRO A 27 3.58 19.64 3.27
N THR A 28 2.52 20.12 3.90
CA THR A 28 1.32 20.67 3.25
C THR A 28 1.44 22.16 3.00
N HIS A 29 2.39 22.83 3.66
CA HIS A 29 2.71 24.24 3.52
C HIS A 29 3.90 24.47 2.58
N ARG A 30 4.17 25.74 2.23
CA ARG A 30 5.25 26.16 1.32
C ARG A 30 6.08 27.27 1.91
N SER A 31 6.63 27.01 3.09
CA SER A 31 7.36 28.00 3.87
C SER A 31 8.78 28.22 3.32
N TYR A 32 9.40 27.17 2.80
CA TYR A 32 10.77 27.19 2.28
C TYR A 32 10.80 27.07 0.75
N GLN A 33 11.92 27.47 0.14
CA GLN A 33 12.12 27.30 -1.31
C GLN A 33 12.05 25.83 -1.72
N THR A 34 12.60 24.92 -0.92
CA THR A 34 12.54 23.47 -1.14
C THR A 34 11.10 22.93 -1.19
N ASP A 35 10.17 23.52 -0.40
CA ASP A 35 8.76 23.12 -0.43
C ASP A 35 8.08 23.57 -1.73
N ARG A 36 8.50 24.73 -2.27
CA ARG A 36 8.02 25.26 -3.55
C ARG A 36 8.54 24.45 -4.73
N ASP A 37 9.81 24.04 -4.67
CA ASP A 37 10.44 23.21 -5.71
C ASP A 37 9.82 21.81 -5.77
N ARG A 38 9.31 21.30 -4.64
CA ARG A 38 8.58 20.04 -4.51
C ARG A 38 7.06 20.24 -4.58
N TYR A 39 6.60 21.08 -5.50
CA TYR A 39 5.17 21.37 -5.65
C TYR A 39 4.35 20.12 -5.97
N GLU A 40 4.83 19.31 -6.90
CA GLU A 40 4.26 18.02 -7.30
C GLU A 40 5.19 16.93 -6.78
N VAL A 41 4.63 15.94 -6.11
CA VAL A 41 5.38 14.82 -5.54
C VAL A 41 4.78 13.50 -6.02
N CYS A 42 5.52 12.42 -5.81
CA CYS A 42 5.07 11.09 -6.17
C CYS A 42 4.31 10.46 -4.99
N ASN A 43 3.23 9.79 -5.30
CA ASN A 43 2.59 8.76 -4.47
C ASN A 43 2.40 7.50 -5.32
N HIS A 44 2.10 6.36 -4.70
CA HIS A 44 1.71 5.17 -5.43
C HIS A 44 0.19 5.01 -5.39
N ARG A 45 -0.33 4.23 -4.46
CA ARG A 45 -1.76 3.89 -4.40
C ARG A 45 -2.58 4.88 -3.58
N TYR A 46 -1.93 5.65 -2.68
CA TYR A 46 -2.65 6.63 -1.85
C TYR A 46 -1.83 7.86 -1.46
N THR A 47 -2.59 8.91 -1.15
CA THR A 47 -2.13 10.07 -0.37
C THR A 47 -3.18 10.36 0.69
N ALA A 48 -2.76 10.52 1.95
CA ALA A 48 -3.65 10.75 3.08
C ALA A 48 -3.28 12.00 3.88
N LEU A 49 -4.29 12.64 4.44
CA LEU A 49 -4.18 13.79 5.34
C LEU A 49 -5.05 13.56 6.57
N THR A 50 -4.55 13.84 7.75
CA THR A 50 -5.30 13.77 9.01
C THR A 50 -4.73 14.72 10.04
N ASP A 51 -5.59 15.27 10.90
CA ASP A 51 -5.23 16.03 12.09
C ASP A 51 -5.14 15.16 13.36
N GLY A 52 -5.34 13.85 13.22
CA GLY A 52 -5.35 12.88 14.30
C GLY A 52 -6.74 12.58 14.88
N ALA A 53 -7.76 13.37 14.56
CA ALA A 53 -9.15 13.10 14.92
C ALA A 53 -9.94 12.56 13.73
N VAL A 54 -9.78 13.20 12.58
CA VAL A 54 -10.40 12.80 11.32
C VAL A 54 -9.39 12.90 10.19
N GLY A 55 -9.61 12.17 9.12
CA GLY A 55 -8.76 12.20 7.96
C GLY A 55 -9.47 11.82 6.67
N GLY A 56 -8.77 12.06 5.56
CA GLY A 56 -9.18 11.63 4.25
C GLY A 56 -8.00 11.18 3.43
N ALA A 57 -8.20 10.15 2.63
CA ALA A 57 -7.22 9.65 1.68
C ALA A 57 -7.79 9.68 0.26
N VAL A 58 -6.93 9.98 -0.70
CA VAL A 58 -7.21 9.79 -2.12
C VAL A 58 -6.48 8.57 -2.57
N LEU A 59 -7.24 7.55 -2.98
CA LEU A 59 -6.74 6.29 -3.52
C LEU A 59 -6.74 6.37 -5.04
N ASN A 60 -5.79 5.72 -5.71
CA ASN A 60 -5.70 5.72 -7.17
C ASN A 60 -5.10 4.43 -7.73
N ASP A 61 -5.31 4.19 -9.03
CA ASP A 61 -4.89 3.00 -9.77
C ASP A 61 -3.66 3.24 -10.69
N GLY A 62 -2.79 4.20 -10.32
CA GLY A 62 -1.56 4.46 -11.10
C GLY A 62 -1.37 5.91 -11.51
N LYS A 63 -2.05 6.85 -10.83
CA LYS A 63 -1.82 8.29 -11.00
C LYS A 63 -0.85 8.78 -9.91
N TYR A 64 0.44 8.77 -10.23
CA TYR A 64 1.49 9.01 -9.24
C TYR A 64 1.73 10.48 -8.89
N GLY A 65 1.33 11.41 -9.75
CA GLY A 65 1.51 12.84 -9.47
C GLY A 65 0.46 13.36 -8.49
N VAL A 66 0.88 13.96 -7.40
CA VAL A 66 -0.01 14.51 -6.38
C VAL A 66 0.61 15.76 -5.76
N ASN A 67 -0.21 16.70 -5.34
CA ASN A 67 0.20 17.71 -4.38
C ASN A 67 -0.85 17.90 -3.29
N VAL A 68 -0.38 18.24 -2.12
CA VAL A 68 -1.23 18.66 -1.00
C VAL A 68 -0.91 20.11 -0.68
N VAL A 69 -1.93 20.93 -0.61
CA VAL A 69 -1.80 22.34 -0.26
C VAL A 69 -2.78 22.64 0.85
N GLU A 70 -2.24 22.95 2.03
CA GLU A 70 -3.05 23.11 3.23
C GLU A 70 -3.89 21.85 3.51
N ASN A 71 -5.20 21.93 3.35
CA ASN A 71 -6.14 20.82 3.58
C ASN A 71 -6.72 20.22 2.28
N GLU A 72 -6.09 20.45 1.14
CA GLU A 72 -6.61 19.94 -0.15
C GLU A 72 -5.62 18.99 -0.83
N ILE A 73 -6.05 17.75 -1.07
CA ILE A 73 -5.31 16.75 -1.83
C ILE A 73 -5.69 16.89 -3.32
N ARG A 74 -4.68 17.07 -4.18
CA ARG A 74 -4.86 17.28 -5.63
C ARG A 74 -4.14 16.19 -6.41
N LEU A 75 -4.88 15.22 -6.93
CA LEU A 75 -4.33 14.15 -7.76
C LEU A 75 -4.22 14.61 -9.22
N THR A 76 -3.07 14.40 -9.84
CA THR A 76 -2.84 14.70 -11.25
C THR A 76 -3.33 13.54 -12.12
N LEU A 77 -4.33 13.82 -12.95
CA LEU A 77 -4.93 12.84 -13.85
C LEU A 77 -4.21 12.81 -15.21
N LEU A 78 -3.94 13.99 -15.78
CA LEU A 78 -3.27 14.14 -17.08
C LEU A 78 -2.33 15.34 -17.04
N LYS A 79 -1.14 15.19 -17.56
CA LYS A 79 -0.17 16.27 -17.72
C LYS A 79 -0.21 16.88 -19.12
N ALA A 80 -0.40 16.07 -20.17
CA ALA A 80 -0.34 16.42 -21.58
C ALA A 80 1.01 17.11 -21.91
N ALA A 81 2.10 16.45 -21.59
CA ALA A 81 3.44 16.96 -21.88
C ALA A 81 3.66 17.03 -23.40
N MET A 82 4.33 18.09 -23.87
CA MET A 82 4.64 18.27 -25.30
C MET A 82 6.03 17.78 -25.67
N MET A 83 6.87 17.49 -24.69
CA MET A 83 8.23 17.00 -24.88
C MET A 83 8.50 15.84 -23.92
N PRO A 84 9.18 14.78 -24.33
CA PRO A 84 9.75 14.54 -25.67
C PRO A 84 8.73 14.09 -26.72
N ASP A 85 7.52 13.66 -26.30
CA ASP A 85 6.45 13.22 -27.21
C ASP A 85 5.30 14.24 -27.21
N GLN A 86 5.05 14.84 -28.37
CA GLN A 86 3.95 15.81 -28.58
C GLN A 86 2.57 15.15 -28.58
N ASN A 87 2.49 13.82 -28.68
CA ASN A 87 1.26 13.05 -28.67
C ASN A 87 1.01 12.36 -27.33
N ALA A 88 1.87 12.59 -26.32
CA ALA A 88 1.66 12.07 -24.98
C ALA A 88 0.25 12.44 -24.47
N ASP A 89 -0.38 11.48 -23.80
CA ASP A 89 -1.74 11.62 -23.24
C ASP A 89 -2.87 11.87 -24.27
N ARG A 90 -2.64 11.72 -25.57
CA ARG A 90 -3.70 11.78 -26.57
C ARG A 90 -4.51 10.49 -26.60
N GLY A 91 -5.83 10.64 -26.84
CA GLY A 91 -6.76 9.52 -26.94
C GLY A 91 -7.62 9.34 -25.69
N ILE A 92 -8.25 8.17 -25.57
CA ILE A 92 -9.11 7.84 -24.45
C ILE A 92 -8.24 7.43 -23.27
N GLN A 93 -8.38 8.16 -22.16
CA GLN A 93 -7.71 7.84 -20.90
C GLN A 93 -8.73 7.21 -19.94
N ARG A 94 -8.29 6.15 -19.25
CA ARG A 94 -9.07 5.47 -18.22
C ARG A 94 -8.24 5.37 -16.96
N PHE A 95 -8.84 5.73 -15.84
CA PHE A 95 -8.23 5.68 -14.53
C PHE A 95 -9.32 5.67 -13.47
N THR A 96 -8.99 5.09 -12.31
CA THR A 96 -9.88 5.02 -11.17
C THR A 96 -9.23 5.74 -9.99
N TYR A 97 -10.02 6.50 -9.26
CA TYR A 97 -9.63 7.07 -7.97
C TYR A 97 -10.83 7.08 -7.04
N ALA A 98 -10.55 7.05 -5.74
CA ALA A 98 -11.58 7.09 -4.72
C ALA A 98 -11.17 8.04 -3.60
N PHE A 99 -12.17 8.68 -2.97
CA PHE A 99 -11.97 9.38 -1.71
C PHE A 99 -12.39 8.45 -0.57
N TYR A 100 -11.49 8.26 0.40
CA TYR A 100 -11.69 7.40 1.54
C TYR A 100 -11.56 8.19 2.84
N PRO A 101 -12.67 8.51 3.54
CA PRO A 101 -12.64 9.13 4.86
C PRO A 101 -12.28 8.10 5.93
N PHE A 102 -11.54 8.51 6.96
CA PHE A 102 -11.22 7.69 8.11
C PHE A 102 -11.14 8.52 9.39
N ASP A 103 -11.32 7.86 10.53
CA ASP A 103 -11.20 8.47 11.84
C ASP A 103 -9.82 8.21 12.46
N GLY A 104 -9.37 9.14 13.28
CA GLY A 104 -8.14 9.01 14.06
C GLY A 104 -6.85 9.28 13.29
N ALA A 105 -5.76 8.82 13.88
CA ALA A 105 -4.43 8.98 13.29
C ALA A 105 -4.21 8.03 12.10
N PHE A 106 -3.42 8.46 11.12
CA PHE A 106 -3.09 7.65 9.95
C PHE A 106 -2.52 6.27 10.32
N LYS A 107 -1.69 6.21 11.35
CA LYS A 107 -1.10 4.94 11.82
C LYS A 107 -2.13 3.93 12.37
N ASP A 108 -3.35 4.35 12.67
CA ASP A 108 -4.43 3.50 13.16
C ASP A 108 -5.49 3.20 12.09
N SER A 109 -5.32 3.78 10.90
CA SER A 109 -6.21 3.61 9.76
C SER A 109 -5.95 2.31 9.00
N ASP A 110 -6.88 1.95 8.14
CA ASP A 110 -6.76 0.86 7.18
C ASP A 110 -6.52 1.36 5.72
N VAL A 111 -6.11 2.62 5.56
CA VAL A 111 -5.87 3.24 4.25
C VAL A 111 -4.95 2.39 3.35
N PRO A 112 -3.79 1.86 3.81
CA PRO A 112 -2.94 1.03 2.95
C PRO A 112 -3.66 -0.24 2.46
N MET A 113 -4.45 -0.89 3.31
CA MET A 113 -5.24 -2.06 2.95
C MET A 113 -6.29 -1.72 1.89
N ARG A 114 -7.06 -0.62 2.07
CA ARG A 114 -8.07 -0.17 1.10
C ARG A 114 -7.47 0.22 -0.24
N ALA A 115 -6.30 0.84 -0.21
CA ALA A 115 -5.58 1.18 -1.44
C ALA A 115 -5.10 -0.08 -2.18
N MET A 116 -4.66 -1.10 -1.46
CA MET A 116 -4.31 -2.40 -2.02
C MET A 116 -5.54 -3.09 -2.62
N GLU A 117 -6.65 -3.19 -1.88
CA GLU A 117 -7.90 -3.79 -2.36
C GLU A 117 -8.41 -3.14 -3.65
N MET A 118 -8.33 -1.81 -3.75
CA MET A 118 -8.72 -1.07 -4.96
C MET A 118 -7.86 -1.43 -6.17
N ASN A 119 -6.59 -1.76 -5.97
CA ASN A 119 -5.63 -2.05 -7.03
C ASN A 119 -5.54 -3.54 -7.41
N HIS A 120 -6.15 -4.43 -6.62
CA HIS A 120 -6.16 -5.86 -6.88
C HIS A 120 -7.58 -6.31 -7.28
N ALA A 121 -7.72 -6.71 -8.54
CA ALA A 121 -8.97 -7.26 -9.01
C ALA A 121 -9.27 -8.59 -8.30
N LEU A 122 -10.51 -8.76 -7.87
CA LEU A 122 -10.97 -10.06 -7.40
C LEU A 122 -10.90 -11.06 -8.56
N MET A 123 -10.08 -12.10 -8.39
CA MET A 123 -10.03 -13.23 -9.32
C MET A 123 -10.91 -14.33 -8.77
N GLY A 124 -11.95 -14.68 -9.49
CA GLY A 124 -12.89 -15.75 -9.13
C GLY A 124 -13.10 -16.70 -10.29
N GLY A 125 -13.49 -17.93 -9.97
CA GLY A 125 -13.85 -18.94 -10.93
C GLY A 125 -15.12 -19.69 -10.47
N PRO A 126 -15.76 -20.46 -11.37
CA PRO A 126 -17.02 -21.16 -11.05
C PRO A 126 -16.87 -22.26 -9.99
N THR A 127 -15.67 -22.56 -9.54
CA THR A 127 -15.36 -23.65 -8.60
C THR A 127 -14.77 -23.15 -7.27
N ILE A 128 -14.76 -21.86 -7.01
CA ILE A 128 -14.27 -21.33 -5.72
C ILE A 128 -15.46 -21.23 -4.77
N PHE A 129 -15.80 -22.36 -4.15
CA PHE A 129 -16.72 -22.42 -3.03
C PHE A 129 -15.91 -22.90 -1.82
N ASP A 130 -16.04 -22.21 -0.68
CA ASP A 130 -15.41 -22.53 0.60
C ASP A 130 -13.87 -22.53 0.58
N ALA A 131 -13.26 -21.58 -0.13
CA ALA A 131 -11.82 -21.43 -0.09
C ALA A 131 -11.38 -20.76 1.22
N GLU A 132 -10.75 -21.52 2.09
CA GLU A 132 -10.03 -20.96 3.23
C GLU A 132 -8.78 -20.20 2.72
N PRO A 133 -8.44 -19.06 3.34
CA PRO A 133 -7.24 -18.31 2.95
C PRO A 133 -5.98 -19.16 3.18
N ILE A 134 -5.02 -19.07 2.26
CA ILE A 134 -3.78 -19.84 2.38
C ILE A 134 -2.91 -19.33 3.52
N PHE A 135 -2.87 -17.98 3.70
CA PHE A 135 -2.08 -17.31 4.73
C PHE A 135 -2.64 -15.91 4.94
N LEU A 136 -3.37 -15.66 6.03
CA LEU A 136 -4.08 -14.42 6.29
C LEU A 136 -3.63 -13.80 7.61
N PRO A 137 -3.08 -12.57 7.60
CA PRO A 137 -2.73 -11.84 8.82
C PRO A 137 -3.98 -11.34 9.56
N ASP A 138 -3.93 -11.36 10.89
CA ASP A 138 -4.95 -10.76 11.75
C ASP A 138 -4.73 -9.26 11.99
N ALA A 139 -3.52 -8.77 11.74
CA ALA A 139 -3.13 -7.38 11.91
C ALA A 139 -3.38 -6.56 10.62
N LYS A 140 -4.20 -5.50 10.70
CA LYS A 140 -4.59 -4.65 9.56
C LYS A 140 -3.44 -3.91 8.89
N ASN A 141 -2.34 -3.73 9.58
CA ASN A 141 -1.13 -3.06 9.10
C ASN A 141 -0.08 -4.02 8.53
N VAL A 142 -0.34 -5.33 8.56
CA VAL A 142 0.49 -6.33 7.88
C VAL A 142 -0.18 -6.69 6.57
N ILE A 143 0.49 -6.40 5.47
CA ILE A 143 -0.02 -6.58 4.12
C ILE A 143 0.73 -7.72 3.44
N VAL A 144 -0.02 -8.69 2.91
CA VAL A 144 0.53 -9.71 2.02
C VAL A 144 0.63 -9.12 0.61
N GLU A 145 1.85 -8.89 0.15
CA GLU A 145 2.11 -8.24 -1.15
C GLU A 145 2.29 -9.26 -2.27
N THR A 146 2.88 -10.42 -1.98
CA THR A 146 3.23 -11.42 -3.00
C THR A 146 2.85 -12.81 -2.55
N ILE A 147 2.27 -13.57 -3.47
CA ILE A 147 2.06 -15.02 -3.36
C ILE A 147 2.56 -15.62 -4.67
N LYS A 148 3.57 -16.49 -4.62
CA LYS A 148 4.11 -17.17 -5.79
C LYS A 148 4.54 -18.60 -5.47
N PRO A 149 4.71 -19.50 -6.46
CA PRO A 149 5.44 -20.75 -6.25
C PRO A 149 6.87 -20.47 -5.77
N ALA A 150 7.43 -21.35 -4.94
CA ALA A 150 8.83 -21.28 -4.54
C ALA A 150 9.75 -21.62 -5.71
N ASP A 151 10.90 -20.94 -5.77
CA ASP A 151 11.84 -21.14 -6.90
C ASP A 151 12.64 -22.43 -6.75
N VAL A 152 12.90 -22.87 -5.53
CA VAL A 152 13.78 -24.02 -5.23
C VAL A 152 13.01 -25.18 -4.61
N GLN A 153 12.04 -24.93 -3.76
CA GLN A 153 11.31 -25.97 -3.04
C GLN A 153 10.07 -26.44 -3.83
N GLU A 154 9.99 -27.76 -4.11
CA GLU A 154 8.81 -28.33 -4.74
C GLU A 154 7.59 -28.32 -3.80
N ASN A 155 6.41 -28.13 -4.35
CA ASN A 155 5.13 -28.08 -3.61
C ASN A 155 5.13 -27.04 -2.47
N ALA A 156 5.79 -25.91 -2.70
CA ALA A 156 5.84 -24.81 -1.74
C ALA A 156 5.40 -23.49 -2.36
N LEU A 157 4.85 -22.61 -1.52
CA LEU A 157 4.50 -21.24 -1.87
C LEU A 157 5.37 -20.27 -1.10
N VAL A 158 5.75 -19.19 -1.76
CA VAL A 158 6.39 -18.04 -1.12
C VAL A 158 5.35 -16.96 -0.88
N ILE A 159 5.36 -16.44 0.34
CA ILE A 159 4.55 -15.29 0.75
C ILE A 159 5.49 -14.16 1.16
N ARG A 160 5.28 -12.96 0.62
CA ARG A 160 5.91 -11.75 1.16
C ARG A 160 4.87 -10.88 1.82
N ALA A 161 5.15 -10.52 3.06
CA ALA A 161 4.33 -9.60 3.82
C ALA A 161 5.19 -8.47 4.40
N TYR A 162 4.59 -7.31 4.63
CA TYR A 162 5.28 -6.18 5.22
C TYR A 162 4.37 -5.39 6.16
N GLU A 163 4.97 -4.73 7.14
CA GLU A 163 4.29 -3.79 8.01
C GLU A 163 4.21 -2.42 7.32
N ALA A 164 3.00 -1.88 7.14
CA ALA A 164 2.73 -0.73 6.26
C ALA A 164 2.64 0.63 6.98
N LEU A 165 2.48 0.66 8.31
CA LEU A 165 2.16 1.87 9.08
C LEU A 165 3.30 2.38 9.99
N GLY A 166 4.47 1.72 9.95
CA GLY A 166 5.64 2.10 10.75
C GLY A 166 5.44 1.83 12.24
N LYS A 167 4.88 0.66 12.58
CA LYS A 167 4.64 0.18 13.94
C LYS A 167 5.40 -1.10 14.22
N GLN A 168 5.78 -1.33 15.47
CA GLN A 168 6.06 -2.69 15.92
C GLN A 168 4.74 -3.43 16.05
N THR A 169 4.65 -4.60 15.44
CA THR A 169 3.42 -5.37 15.34
C THR A 169 3.67 -6.84 15.63
N GLU A 170 2.93 -7.42 16.55
CA GLU A 170 2.78 -8.87 16.67
C GLU A 170 1.57 -9.27 15.84
N CYS A 171 1.72 -10.26 14.97
CA CYS A 171 0.71 -10.71 14.02
C CYS A 171 0.60 -12.22 14.06
N ALA A 172 -0.62 -12.72 14.15
CA ALA A 172 -0.93 -14.13 13.92
C ALA A 172 -1.44 -14.31 12.49
N PHE A 173 -0.98 -15.36 11.82
CA PHE A 173 -1.48 -15.74 10.51
C PHE A 173 -2.40 -16.96 10.61
N SER A 174 -3.61 -16.83 10.08
CA SER A 174 -4.44 -18.00 9.80
C SER A 174 -3.84 -18.75 8.63
N VAL A 175 -3.43 -20.01 8.86
CA VAL A 175 -2.73 -20.84 7.89
C VAL A 175 -3.66 -21.96 7.41
N HIS A 176 -3.74 -22.16 6.10
CA HIS A 176 -4.58 -23.21 5.51
C HIS A 176 -4.14 -24.61 5.99
N PRO A 177 -5.07 -25.56 6.29
CA PRO A 177 -4.73 -26.89 6.82
C PRO A 177 -3.82 -27.76 5.93
N LYS A 178 -3.70 -27.44 4.64
CA LYS A 178 -2.77 -28.14 3.72
C LYS A 178 -1.32 -27.71 3.90
N VAL A 179 -1.05 -26.58 4.57
CA VAL A 179 0.29 -26.15 4.86
C VAL A 179 0.86 -26.95 6.02
N LYS A 180 1.97 -27.63 5.80
CA LYS A 180 2.63 -28.47 6.79
C LYS A 180 3.60 -27.70 7.67
N THR A 181 4.36 -26.80 7.03
CA THR A 181 5.38 -25.97 7.73
C THR A 181 5.40 -24.56 7.19
N VAL A 182 5.78 -23.63 8.06
CA VAL A 182 6.04 -22.22 7.72
C VAL A 182 7.47 -21.89 8.14
N GLU A 183 8.28 -21.45 7.17
CA GLU A 183 9.65 -21.03 7.37
C GLU A 183 9.77 -19.55 7.01
N GLU A 184 10.46 -18.75 7.81
CA GLU A 184 10.88 -17.40 7.45
C GLU A 184 12.26 -17.50 6.78
N THR A 185 12.42 -16.81 5.65
CA THR A 185 13.63 -16.80 4.84
C THR A 185 14.04 -15.37 4.48
N ASP A 186 15.19 -15.22 3.86
CA ASP A 186 15.54 -13.98 3.18
C ASP A 186 14.72 -13.78 1.88
N MET A 187 14.95 -12.67 1.18
CA MET A 187 14.26 -12.37 -0.09
C MET A 187 14.68 -13.27 -1.26
N LEU A 188 15.79 -14.00 -1.13
CA LEU A 188 16.29 -14.95 -2.12
C LEU A 188 15.80 -16.37 -1.87
N GLU A 189 14.97 -16.57 -0.83
CA GLU A 189 14.45 -17.87 -0.40
C GLU A 189 15.53 -18.78 0.18
N GLU A 190 16.57 -18.18 0.76
CA GLU A 190 17.70 -18.84 1.41
C GLU A 190 17.65 -18.64 2.94
N ASP A 191 18.50 -19.37 3.67
CA ASP A 191 18.67 -19.24 5.12
C ASP A 191 17.39 -19.38 5.95
N GLY A 192 16.48 -20.28 5.53
CA GLY A 192 15.18 -20.50 6.15
C GLY A 192 15.27 -21.05 7.58
N HIS A 193 14.37 -20.58 8.44
CA HIS A 193 14.15 -21.12 9.77
C HIS A 193 12.67 -21.24 10.10
N MET A 194 12.31 -22.26 10.88
CA MET A 194 10.91 -22.49 11.29
C MET A 194 10.39 -21.37 12.17
N VAL A 195 9.16 -20.91 11.89
CA VAL A 195 8.49 -19.89 12.69
C VAL A 195 7.11 -20.35 13.15
N ASP A 196 6.69 -19.83 14.30
CA ASP A 196 5.32 -19.99 14.76
C ASP A 196 4.44 -18.93 14.07
N ALA A 197 3.61 -19.37 13.12
CA ALA A 197 2.70 -18.50 12.40
C ALA A 197 1.67 -17.79 13.31
N ASN A 198 1.43 -18.30 14.53
CA ASN A 198 0.56 -17.63 15.48
C ASN A 198 1.22 -16.46 16.21
N ARG A 199 2.54 -16.26 16.03
CA ARG A 199 3.27 -15.22 16.74
C ARG A 199 4.45 -14.69 15.93
N VAL A 200 4.18 -13.95 14.91
CA VAL A 200 5.20 -13.31 14.06
C VAL A 200 5.34 -11.83 14.45
N HIS A 201 6.57 -11.41 14.69
CA HIS A 201 6.88 -10.01 15.02
C HIS A 201 7.36 -9.28 13.78
N PHE A 202 6.79 -8.10 13.54
CA PHE A 202 7.23 -7.15 12.52
C PHE A 202 7.76 -5.88 13.19
N GLY A 203 8.96 -5.45 12.80
CA GLY A 203 9.44 -4.09 13.04
C GLY A 203 8.74 -3.07 12.13
N PRO A 204 8.92 -1.76 12.38
CA PRO A 204 8.38 -0.72 11.50
C PRO A 204 8.88 -0.86 10.06
N PHE A 205 7.95 -0.99 9.11
CA PHE A 205 8.22 -1.18 7.67
C PHE A 205 9.04 -2.43 7.33
N GLU A 206 9.08 -3.41 8.21
CA GLU A 206 9.79 -4.65 7.98
C GLU A 206 9.09 -5.50 6.93
N ILE A 207 9.88 -6.06 6.01
CA ILE A 207 9.44 -7.02 5.00
C ILE A 207 9.91 -8.40 5.44
N LYS A 208 9.01 -9.37 5.42
CA LYS A 208 9.31 -10.77 5.70
C LYS A 208 8.91 -11.65 4.54
N THR A 209 9.72 -12.66 4.29
CA THR A 209 9.45 -13.71 3.29
C THR A 209 9.23 -15.03 4.01
N PHE A 210 8.15 -15.72 3.65
CA PHE A 210 7.81 -17.02 4.22
C PHE A 210 7.70 -18.06 3.11
N ILE A 211 8.21 -19.26 3.38
CA ILE A 211 7.96 -20.45 2.56
C ILE A 211 6.94 -21.33 3.28
N LEU A 212 5.87 -21.65 2.57
CA LEU A 212 4.80 -22.53 3.03
C LEU A 212 4.91 -23.86 2.30
N GLN A 213 5.28 -24.91 2.99
CA GLN A 213 5.32 -26.28 2.42
C GLN A 213 3.90 -26.88 2.41
N LEU A 214 3.44 -27.33 1.26
CA LEU A 214 2.11 -27.92 1.05
C LEU A 214 2.11 -29.45 1.20
#